data_63716eabe9137a5f2e8e5861cafa2d7b
#
_entry.id   63716eabe9137a5f2e8e5861cafa2d7b
#
_cell.length_a   1.000
_cell.length_b   1.000
_cell.length_c   1.000
_cell.angle_alpha   90.00
_cell.angle_beta   90.00
_cell.angle_gamma   90.00
#
_symmetry.space_group_name_H-M   'P 1'
#
loop_
_entity.id
_entity.type
_entity.pdbx_description
1 polymer ?
#
loop_
_entity_poly.entity_id
_entity_poly.type
_entity_poly.pdbx_seq_one_letter_code
_entity_poly.pdbx_strand_id
1 'polypeptide(L)'
;MIRTELREHIFKLLFQEEFNQEEDMQEHLKYYFMTLENAADKDKDYIQEKYEAVAGHIAEIDELINQYAKGWKTTRMNKVDLAILRLAVYEMKWDEEV
;
A
#
# COMPACT_ATOMS: atom_id res chain seq x y z
N MET A 1 -5.52 -16.09 -5.44
CA MET A 1 -6.15 -15.22 -4.41
C MET A 1 -7.28 -14.40 -5.04
N ILE A 2 -8.34 -14.20 -4.30
CA ILE A 2 -9.38 -13.27 -4.74
C ILE A 2 -8.92 -11.84 -4.52
N ARG A 3 -9.58 -10.88 -5.18
CA ARG A 3 -9.22 -9.47 -5.13
C ARG A 3 -9.12 -8.90 -3.70
N THR A 4 -10.07 -9.26 -2.84
CA THR A 4 -10.08 -8.79 -1.45
C THR A 4 -8.82 -9.22 -0.71
N GLU A 5 -8.38 -10.46 -0.91
CA GLU A 5 -7.16 -10.97 -0.28
C GLU A 5 -5.92 -10.24 -0.81
N LEU A 6 -5.86 -10.00 -2.13
CA LEU A 6 -4.75 -9.26 -2.73
C LEU A 6 -4.65 -7.85 -2.15
N ARG A 7 -5.79 -7.16 -2.03
CA ARG A 7 -5.82 -5.81 -1.46
C ARG A 7 -5.40 -5.80 0.01
N GLU A 8 -5.80 -6.82 0.76
CA GLU A 8 -5.39 -6.95 2.16
C GLU A 8 -3.88 -7.04 2.32
N HIS A 9 -3.22 -7.83 1.47
CA HIS A 9 -1.76 -7.93 1.50
C HIS A 9 -1.09 -6.61 1.14
N ILE A 10 -1.59 -5.93 0.13
CA ILE A 10 -1.07 -4.60 -0.26
C ILE A 10 -1.23 -3.62 0.89
N PHE A 11 -2.39 -3.60 1.53
CA PHE A 11 -2.64 -2.75 2.70
C PHE A 11 -1.65 -3.04 3.82
N LYS A 12 -1.42 -4.31 4.15
CA LYS A 12 -0.49 -4.70 5.21
C LYS A 12 0.93 -4.20 4.93
N LEU A 13 1.37 -4.29 3.69
CA LEU A 13 2.69 -3.79 3.30
C LEU A 13 2.76 -2.27 3.41
N LEU A 14 1.72 -1.56 2.99
CA LEU A 14 1.67 -0.10 3.13
C LEU A 14 1.67 0.33 4.59
N PHE A 15 0.95 -0.41 5.42
CA PHE A 15 0.93 -0.15 6.85
C PHE A 15 2.32 -0.34 7.47
N GLN A 16 3.01 -1.42 7.11
CA GLN A 16 4.35 -1.71 7.62
C GLN A 16 5.37 -0.66 7.19
N GLU A 17 5.22 -0.10 5.99
CA GLU A 17 6.12 0.93 5.48
C GLU A 17 6.20 2.14 6.39
N GLU A 18 5.10 2.49 7.07
CA GLU A 18 5.08 3.63 7.98
C GLU A 18 6.01 3.46 9.18
N PHE A 19 6.36 2.23 9.51
CA PHE A 19 7.19 1.90 10.66
C PHE A 19 8.62 1.51 10.28
N ASN A 20 8.90 1.36 8.97
CA ASN A 20 10.19 0.91 8.49
C ASN A 20 10.79 1.93 7.54
N GLN A 21 12.12 2.00 7.51
CA GLN A 21 12.79 2.85 6.56
C GLN A 21 12.76 2.20 5.18
N GLU A 22 12.78 3.01 4.14
CA GLU A 22 12.67 2.54 2.76
C GLU A 22 13.73 1.48 2.41
N GLU A 23 14.95 1.65 2.90
CA GLU A 23 16.05 0.70 2.67
C GLU A 23 15.79 -0.66 3.29
N ASP A 24 14.97 -0.74 4.36
CA ASP A 24 14.62 -1.99 5.01
C ASP A 24 13.42 -2.68 4.35
N MET A 25 12.66 -1.98 3.53
CA MET A 25 11.47 -2.53 2.91
C MET A 25 11.74 -3.66 1.94
N GLN A 26 12.87 -3.64 1.23
CA GLN A 26 13.22 -4.72 0.33
C GLN A 26 13.39 -6.04 1.08
N GLU A 27 14.02 -5.99 2.24
CA GLU A 27 14.17 -7.15 3.11
C GLU A 27 12.83 -7.58 3.70
N HIS A 28 12.01 -6.63 4.11
CA HIS A 28 10.67 -6.89 4.61
C HIS A 28 9.78 -7.55 3.56
N LEU A 29 9.85 -7.09 2.31
CA LEU A 29 9.11 -7.71 1.21
C LEU A 29 9.53 -9.16 1.03
N LYS A 30 10.83 -9.43 1.07
CA LYS A 30 11.35 -10.78 0.95
C LYS A 30 10.78 -11.68 2.03
N TYR A 31 10.85 -11.27 3.28
CA TYR A 31 10.32 -12.05 4.40
C TYR A 31 8.81 -12.21 4.32
N TYR A 32 8.12 -11.15 3.96
CA TYR A 32 6.67 -11.19 3.82
C TYR A 32 6.25 -12.25 2.81
N PHE A 33 6.87 -12.28 1.64
CA PHE A 33 6.54 -13.26 0.62
C PHE A 33 6.96 -14.67 0.98
N MET A 34 7.96 -14.83 1.83
CA MET A 34 8.31 -16.14 2.37
C MET A 34 7.19 -16.72 3.25
N THR A 35 6.43 -15.88 3.93
CA THR A 35 5.29 -16.34 4.73
C THR A 35 4.09 -16.75 3.88
N LEU A 36 4.08 -16.40 2.61
CA LEU A 36 3.01 -16.75 1.67
C LEU A 36 3.40 -17.97 0.84
N GLU A 37 3.83 -19.04 1.50
CA GLU A 37 4.35 -20.24 0.84
C GLU A 37 3.39 -20.86 -0.18
N ASN A 38 2.09 -20.79 0.09
CA ASN A 38 1.06 -21.41 -0.75
C ASN A 38 0.51 -20.47 -1.81
N ALA A 39 0.99 -19.23 -1.86
CA ALA A 39 0.52 -18.27 -2.86
C ALA A 39 1.18 -18.52 -4.21
N ALA A 40 0.42 -18.37 -5.29
CA ALA A 40 0.96 -18.48 -6.63
C ALA A 40 1.92 -17.30 -6.91
N ASP A 41 2.93 -17.54 -7.74
CA ASP A 41 3.90 -16.50 -8.09
C ASP A 41 3.23 -15.28 -8.73
N LYS A 42 2.20 -15.49 -9.54
CA LYS A 42 1.45 -14.39 -10.16
C LYS A 42 0.79 -13.48 -9.12
N ASP A 43 0.33 -14.06 -8.02
CA ASP A 43 -0.29 -13.29 -6.93
C ASP A 43 0.76 -12.48 -6.18
N LYS A 44 1.92 -13.09 -5.91
CA LYS A 44 3.04 -12.39 -5.27
C LYS A 44 3.52 -11.24 -6.13
N ASP A 45 3.65 -11.46 -7.44
CA ASP A 45 4.06 -10.42 -8.38
C ASP A 45 3.05 -9.28 -8.41
N TYR A 46 1.75 -9.60 -8.43
CA TYR A 46 0.69 -8.60 -8.41
C TYR A 46 0.76 -7.73 -7.15
N ILE A 47 0.90 -8.37 -5.99
CA ILE A 47 0.99 -7.68 -4.70
C ILE A 47 2.20 -6.74 -4.68
N GLN A 48 3.35 -7.24 -5.12
CA GLN A 48 4.58 -6.44 -5.13
C GLN A 48 4.47 -5.26 -6.09
N GLU A 49 3.98 -5.48 -7.30
CA GLU A 49 3.82 -4.42 -8.29
C GLU A 49 2.87 -3.32 -7.80
N LYS A 50 1.73 -3.71 -7.25
CA LYS A 50 0.77 -2.73 -6.73
C LYS A 50 1.31 -1.99 -5.52
N TYR A 51 1.95 -2.69 -4.60
CA TYR A 51 2.58 -2.05 -3.45
C TYR A 51 3.60 -1.01 -3.90
N GLU A 52 4.49 -1.38 -4.82
CA GLU A 52 5.52 -0.46 -5.31
C GLU A 52 4.92 0.72 -6.06
N ALA A 53 3.86 0.49 -6.83
CA ALA A 53 3.17 1.56 -7.54
C ALA A 53 2.55 2.57 -6.56
N VAL A 54 1.88 2.09 -5.52
CA VAL A 54 1.31 2.97 -4.49
C VAL A 54 2.43 3.71 -3.76
N ALA A 55 3.48 3.00 -3.38
CA ALA A 55 4.63 3.59 -2.67
C ALA A 55 5.28 4.70 -3.49
N GLY A 56 5.34 4.53 -4.81
CA GLY A 56 5.89 5.53 -5.73
C GLY A 56 5.04 6.79 -5.88
N HIS A 57 3.77 6.73 -5.47
CA HIS A 57 2.85 7.87 -5.57
C HIS A 57 2.46 8.45 -4.21
N ILE A 58 3.12 8.03 -3.12
CA ILE A 58 2.72 8.46 -1.77
C ILE A 58 2.72 9.98 -1.61
N ALA A 59 3.73 10.66 -2.11
CA ALA A 59 3.78 12.13 -2.01
C ALA A 59 2.58 12.79 -2.68
N GLU A 60 2.23 12.34 -3.88
CA GLU A 60 1.08 12.86 -4.62
C GLU A 60 -0.24 12.50 -3.94
N ILE A 61 -0.34 11.28 -3.43
CA ILE A 61 -1.53 10.81 -2.72
C ILE A 61 -1.76 11.63 -1.46
N ASP A 62 -0.71 11.84 -0.66
CA ASP A 62 -0.82 12.60 0.58
C ASP A 62 -1.20 14.05 0.30
N GLU A 63 -0.66 14.63 -0.78
CA GLU A 63 -1.03 15.98 -1.19
C GLU A 63 -2.53 16.06 -1.51
N LEU A 64 -3.06 15.08 -2.24
CA LEU A 64 -4.48 15.01 -2.55
C LEU A 64 -5.33 14.87 -1.28
N ILE A 65 -4.92 14.00 -0.38
CA ILE A 65 -5.64 13.81 0.89
C ILE A 65 -5.66 15.12 1.68
N ASN A 66 -4.52 15.78 1.82
CA ASN A 66 -4.43 17.04 2.57
C ASN A 66 -5.23 18.15 1.91
N GLN A 67 -5.35 18.14 0.60
CA GLN A 67 -6.07 19.15 -0.16
C GLN A 67 -7.59 19.01 -0.02
N TYR A 68 -8.10 17.78 -0.04
CA TYR A 68 -9.54 17.51 -0.05
C TYR A 68 -10.12 17.15 1.31
N ALA A 69 -9.33 16.61 2.20
CA ALA A 69 -9.77 16.24 3.55
C ALA A 69 -9.47 17.37 4.53
N LYS A 70 -10.25 18.42 4.49
CA LYS A 70 -10.04 19.60 5.34
C LYS A 70 -10.03 19.21 6.81
N GLY A 71 -8.98 19.60 7.53
CA GLY A 71 -8.82 19.27 8.93
C GLY A 71 -8.26 17.89 9.21
N TRP A 72 -8.06 17.08 8.19
CA TRP A 72 -7.55 15.70 8.32
C TRP A 72 -6.21 15.57 7.60
N LYS A 73 -5.17 16.13 8.19
CA LYS A 73 -3.84 16.03 7.61
C LYS A 73 -3.28 14.64 7.80
N THR A 74 -2.54 14.14 6.79
CA THR A 74 -1.92 12.82 6.84
C THR A 74 -1.03 12.63 8.05
N THR A 75 -0.36 13.69 8.49
CA THR A 75 0.52 13.66 9.67
C THR A 75 -0.24 13.42 10.97
N ARG A 76 -1.55 13.65 10.99
CA ARG A 76 -2.40 13.50 12.18
C ARG A 76 -3.27 12.24 12.14
N MET A 77 -3.31 11.56 11.00
CA MET A 77 -4.09 10.33 10.85
C MET A 77 -3.37 9.17 11.54
N ASN A 78 -4.14 8.23 12.08
CA ASN A 78 -3.52 7.01 12.55
C ASN A 78 -3.02 6.19 11.35
N LYS A 79 -2.06 5.31 11.59
CA LYS A 79 -1.37 4.60 10.52
C LYS A 79 -2.29 3.66 9.73
N VAL A 80 -3.28 3.07 10.39
CA VAL A 80 -4.23 2.17 9.73
C VAL A 80 -5.10 2.95 8.74
N ASP A 81 -5.70 4.06 9.20
CA ASP A 81 -6.55 4.88 8.35
C ASP A 81 -5.77 5.46 7.18
N LEU A 82 -4.53 5.87 7.42
CA LEU A 82 -3.68 6.43 6.37
C LEU A 82 -3.37 5.39 5.30
N ALA A 83 -3.04 4.16 5.69
CA ALA A 83 -2.76 3.09 4.73
C ALA A 83 -4.00 2.77 3.88
N ILE A 84 -5.17 2.71 4.50
CA ILE A 84 -6.43 2.46 3.80
C ILE A 84 -6.72 3.57 2.78
N LEU A 85 -6.58 4.83 3.20
CA LEU A 85 -6.83 5.97 2.32
C LEU A 85 -5.84 6.04 1.18
N ARG A 86 -4.57 5.79 1.44
CA ARG A 86 -3.55 5.78 0.39
C ARG A 86 -3.87 4.75 -0.69
N LEU A 87 -4.24 3.55 -0.30
CA LEU A 87 -4.61 2.51 -1.25
C LEU A 87 -5.86 2.90 -2.05
N ALA A 88 -6.89 3.41 -1.37
CA ALA A 88 -8.14 3.80 -2.02
C ALA A 88 -7.93 4.94 -3.02
N VAL A 89 -7.16 5.95 -2.66
CA VAL A 89 -6.86 7.08 -3.56
C VAL A 89 -6.08 6.61 -4.78
N TYR A 90 -5.09 5.75 -4.58
CA TYR A 90 -4.35 5.18 -5.70
C TYR A 90 -5.28 4.44 -6.65
N GLU A 91 -6.15 3.59 -6.13
CA GLU A 91 -7.08 2.81 -6.95
C GLU A 91 -8.02 3.71 -7.76
N MET A 92 -8.48 4.79 -7.15
CA MET A 92 -9.40 5.72 -7.82
C MET A 92 -8.73 6.57 -8.90
N LYS A 93 -7.47 6.92 -8.72
CA LYS A 93 -6.79 7.87 -9.58
C LYS A 93 -5.93 7.23 -10.66
N TRP A 94 -5.22 6.17 -10.34
CA TRP A 94 -4.21 5.60 -11.23
C TRP A 94 -4.47 4.16 -11.62
N ASP A 95 -5.30 3.44 -10.89
CA ASP A 95 -5.52 2.01 -11.15
C ASP A 95 -6.68 1.82 -12.13
N GLU A 96 -6.36 1.38 -13.33
CA GLU A 96 -7.36 1.15 -14.38
C GLU A 96 -8.18 -0.13 -14.16
N GLU A 97 -7.75 -0.99 -13.25
CA GLU A 97 -8.43 -2.25 -12.97
C GLU A 97 -9.63 -2.10 -12.02
N VAL A 98 -9.82 -0.92 -11.47
CA VAL A 98 -10.90 -0.67 -10.50
C VAL A 98 -12.22 -0.33 -11.18
#